data_0fcdd65b97ed280abd73abecf2f39615
#
_entry.id   0fcdd65b97ed280abd73abecf2f39615
#
_cell.length_a   1.000
_cell.length_b   1.000
_cell.length_c   1.000
_cell.angle_alpha   90.00
_cell.angle_beta   90.00
_cell.angle_gamma   90.00
#
_symmetry.space_group_name_H-M   'P 1'
#
loop_
_entity.id
_entity.type
_entity.pdbx_description
1 polymer ?
#
loop_
_entity_poly.entity_id
_entity_poly.type
_entity_poly.pdbx_seq_one_letter_code
_entity_poly.pdbx_strand_id
1 'polypeptide(L)'
;LLPPNLLPITRKATIYKIQSIIKTMINRFEEVFKQITANTSINENDVEKMVNVASIIEKEARVDEDRPLIASVIYNRINQNMPLQIDATVIYAHGYYIESVRNRHLAIESKYNTYLYKGLPVGPICNPGIESLKAALNPASTDYLFYLLAGENKHYFTNNYNDFLKKKEELGY
;
A
#
# COMPACT_ATOMS: atom_id res chain seq x y z
N LEU A 1 2.67 -15.52 39.74
CA LEU A 1 3.74 -16.20 39.00
C LEU A 1 3.26 -17.62 38.70
N LEU A 2 3.19 -18.00 37.42
CA LEU A 2 2.83 -19.36 37.00
C LEU A 2 3.93 -20.36 37.43
N PRO A 3 3.56 -21.59 37.84
CA PRO A 3 4.53 -22.64 38.20
C PRO A 3 5.48 -22.92 37.01
N PRO A 4 6.77 -23.21 37.28
CA PRO A 4 7.78 -23.37 36.21
C PRO A 4 7.48 -24.48 35.19
N ASN A 5 6.72 -25.48 35.58
CA ASN A 5 6.29 -26.62 34.75
C ASN A 5 5.18 -26.27 33.74
N LEU A 6 4.45 -25.19 33.93
CA LEU A 6 3.41 -24.72 32.98
C LEU A 6 3.96 -23.82 31.87
N LEU A 7 5.16 -23.22 32.06
CA LEU A 7 5.78 -22.34 31.07
C LEU A 7 6.03 -22.98 29.70
N PRO A 8 6.50 -24.26 29.59
CA PRO A 8 6.67 -24.90 28.29
C PRO A 8 5.34 -25.19 27.58
N ILE A 9 4.27 -25.49 28.33
CA ILE A 9 2.95 -25.81 27.78
C ILE A 9 2.30 -24.53 27.24
N THR A 10 2.38 -23.44 27.99
CA THR A 10 1.86 -22.12 27.54
C THR A 10 2.60 -21.59 26.32
N ARG A 11 3.92 -21.75 26.26
CA ARG A 11 4.73 -21.38 25.06
C ARG A 11 4.32 -22.21 23.83
N LYS A 12 4.20 -23.54 23.96
CA LYS A 12 3.74 -24.40 22.87
C LYS A 12 2.33 -23.99 22.39
N ALA A 13 1.38 -23.83 23.31
CA ALA A 13 0.02 -23.39 22.96
C ALA A 13 -0.01 -22.04 22.24
N THR A 14 0.84 -21.09 22.64
CA THR A 14 0.97 -19.79 21.99
C THR A 14 1.53 -19.94 20.57
N ILE A 15 2.58 -20.76 20.38
CA ILE A 15 3.16 -21.02 19.06
C ILE A 15 2.13 -21.65 18.11
N TYR A 16 1.39 -22.66 18.56
CA TYR A 16 0.32 -23.28 17.75
C TYR A 16 -0.77 -22.29 17.35
N LYS A 17 -1.17 -21.38 18.24
CA LYS A 17 -2.15 -20.32 17.92
C LYS A 17 -1.60 -19.37 16.86
N ILE A 18 -0.35 -18.92 17.00
CA ILE A 18 0.29 -18.04 16.02
C ILE A 18 0.39 -18.74 14.65
N GLN A 19 0.86 -19.97 14.61
CA GLN A 19 0.94 -20.75 13.36
C GLN A 19 -0.44 -20.94 12.71
N SER A 20 -1.49 -21.20 13.50
CA SER A 20 -2.86 -21.31 12.99
C SER A 20 -3.34 -20.00 12.38
N ILE A 21 -3.08 -18.86 13.02
CA ILE A 21 -3.45 -17.53 12.49
C ILE A 21 -2.72 -17.28 11.16
N ILE A 22 -1.40 -17.46 11.13
CA ILE A 22 -0.61 -17.27 9.92
C ILE A 22 -1.12 -18.16 8.78
N LYS A 23 -1.37 -19.45 9.06
CA LYS A 23 -1.91 -20.39 8.07
C LYS A 23 -3.27 -19.93 7.54
N THR A 24 -4.16 -19.45 8.41
CA THR A 24 -5.47 -18.92 8.00
C THR A 24 -5.30 -17.70 7.07
N MET A 25 -4.36 -16.79 7.38
CA MET A 25 -4.07 -15.63 6.53
C MET A 25 -3.52 -16.04 5.16
N ILE A 26 -2.58 -16.99 5.13
CA ILE A 26 -2.02 -17.51 3.87
C ILE A 26 -3.10 -18.19 3.03
N ASN A 27 -3.88 -19.09 3.61
CA ASN A 27 -4.96 -19.79 2.89
C ASN A 27 -5.97 -18.77 2.32
N ARG A 28 -6.31 -17.73 3.09
CA ARG A 28 -7.22 -16.67 2.62
C ARG A 28 -6.61 -15.89 1.46
N PHE A 29 -5.33 -15.56 1.54
CA PHE A 29 -4.62 -14.91 0.42
C PHE A 29 -4.66 -15.79 -0.84
N GLU A 30 -4.36 -17.09 -0.72
CA GLU A 30 -4.38 -18.03 -1.85
C GLU A 30 -5.77 -18.14 -2.49
N GLU A 31 -6.84 -18.19 -1.69
CA GLU A 31 -8.22 -18.21 -2.20
C GLU A 31 -8.53 -16.95 -3.00
N VAL A 32 -8.24 -15.77 -2.42
CA VAL A 32 -8.45 -14.49 -3.06
C VAL A 32 -7.61 -14.38 -4.33
N PHE A 33 -6.33 -14.76 -4.25
CA PHE A 33 -5.40 -14.71 -5.37
C PHE A 33 -5.90 -15.57 -6.54
N LYS A 34 -6.31 -16.81 -6.30
CA LYS A 34 -6.92 -17.68 -7.31
C LYS A 34 -8.17 -17.06 -7.94
N GLN A 35 -9.01 -16.43 -7.11
CA GLN A 35 -10.22 -15.76 -7.59
C GLN A 35 -9.92 -14.61 -8.54
N ILE A 36 -8.97 -13.72 -8.18
CA ILE A 36 -8.68 -12.52 -8.98
C ILE A 36 -7.81 -12.82 -10.21
N THR A 37 -7.07 -13.92 -10.22
CA THR A 37 -6.20 -14.34 -11.32
C THR A 37 -6.80 -15.43 -12.21
N ALA A 38 -8.06 -15.83 -12.00
CA ALA A 38 -8.70 -16.92 -12.72
C ALA A 38 -8.62 -16.79 -14.25
N ASN A 39 -8.63 -15.56 -14.77
CA ASN A 39 -8.57 -15.24 -16.19
C ASN A 39 -7.29 -14.48 -16.60
N THR A 40 -6.28 -14.43 -15.72
CA THR A 40 -5.06 -13.65 -15.96
C THR A 40 -3.85 -14.50 -15.57
N SER A 41 -2.92 -14.67 -16.49
CA SER A 41 -1.63 -15.28 -16.17
C SER A 41 -0.74 -14.22 -15.53
N ILE A 42 -0.33 -14.45 -14.28
CA ILE A 42 0.61 -13.58 -13.55
C ILE A 42 1.91 -14.36 -13.28
N ASN A 43 3.05 -13.74 -13.50
CA ASN A 43 4.35 -14.32 -13.18
C ASN A 43 4.58 -14.27 -11.65
N GLU A 44 5.22 -15.26 -11.05
CA GLU A 44 5.55 -15.29 -9.62
C GLU A 44 6.30 -14.04 -9.17
N ASN A 45 7.23 -13.52 -9.97
CA ASN A 45 7.97 -12.29 -9.67
C ASN A 45 7.08 -11.03 -9.65
N ASP A 46 5.94 -11.06 -10.33
CA ASP A 46 4.99 -9.94 -10.37
C ASP A 46 3.99 -9.98 -9.21
N VAL A 47 3.83 -11.14 -8.53
CA VAL A 47 2.94 -11.27 -7.37
C VAL A 47 3.40 -10.38 -6.22
N GLU A 48 4.70 -10.40 -5.88
CA GLU A 48 5.25 -9.57 -4.82
C GLU A 48 5.08 -8.08 -5.14
N LYS A 49 5.37 -7.68 -6.38
CA LYS A 49 5.15 -6.32 -6.87
C LYS A 49 3.68 -5.91 -6.77
N MET A 50 2.77 -6.77 -7.20
CA MET A 50 1.33 -6.54 -7.13
C MET A 50 0.85 -6.34 -5.68
N VAL A 51 1.28 -7.21 -4.74
CA VAL A 51 0.93 -7.10 -3.32
C VAL A 51 1.49 -5.81 -2.72
N ASN A 52 2.70 -5.43 -3.10
CA ASN A 52 3.33 -4.20 -2.65
C ASN A 52 2.52 -2.97 -3.09
N VAL A 53 2.18 -2.88 -4.39
CA VAL A 53 1.31 -1.82 -4.93
C VAL A 53 -0.05 -1.83 -4.24
N ALA A 54 -0.69 -3.00 -4.07
CA ALA A 54 -1.98 -3.13 -3.41
C ALA A 54 -1.95 -2.62 -1.96
N SER A 55 -0.85 -2.85 -1.24
CA SER A 55 -0.68 -2.36 0.13
C SER A 55 -0.63 -0.83 0.22
N ILE A 56 -0.10 -0.18 -0.80
CA ILE A 56 -0.10 1.29 -0.92
C ILE A 56 -1.52 1.77 -1.22
N ILE A 57 -2.18 1.19 -2.22
CA ILE A 57 -3.57 1.53 -2.57
C ILE A 57 -4.50 1.41 -1.36
N GLU A 58 -4.34 0.36 -0.55
CA GLU A 58 -5.14 0.14 0.67
C GLU A 58 -5.01 1.27 1.68
N LYS A 59 -3.85 1.92 1.75
CA LYS A 59 -3.59 3.02 2.67
C LYS A 59 -3.99 4.39 2.12
N GLU A 60 -4.04 4.54 0.79
CA GLU A 60 -4.35 5.79 0.12
C GLU A 60 -5.85 5.94 -0.21
N ALA A 61 -6.47 4.89 -0.78
CA ALA A 61 -7.84 4.97 -1.25
C ALA A 61 -8.86 5.13 -0.13
N ARG A 62 -9.78 6.07 -0.29
CA ARG A 62 -10.92 6.30 0.60
C ARG A 62 -12.20 5.68 0.07
N VAL A 63 -12.33 5.57 -1.26
CA VAL A 63 -13.45 4.96 -1.98
C VAL A 63 -12.92 3.96 -3.00
N ASP A 64 -13.73 2.96 -3.35
CA ASP A 64 -13.28 1.87 -4.23
C ASP A 64 -13.03 2.34 -5.67
N GLU A 65 -13.75 3.37 -6.13
CA GLU A 65 -13.59 3.94 -7.46
C GLU A 65 -12.21 4.58 -7.69
N ASP A 66 -11.56 5.09 -6.64
CA ASP A 66 -10.23 5.70 -6.72
C ASP A 66 -9.10 4.67 -6.80
N ARG A 67 -9.32 3.42 -6.33
CA ARG A 67 -8.28 2.38 -6.26
C ARG A 67 -7.58 2.11 -7.60
N PRO A 68 -8.30 1.88 -8.73
CA PRO A 68 -7.65 1.67 -10.01
C PRO A 68 -6.96 2.93 -10.56
N LEU A 69 -7.44 4.12 -10.19
CA LEU A 69 -6.80 5.40 -10.57
C LEU A 69 -5.49 5.62 -9.81
N ILE A 70 -5.48 5.36 -8.49
CA ILE A 70 -4.27 5.40 -7.67
C ILE A 70 -3.25 4.37 -8.19
N ALA A 71 -3.69 3.14 -8.53
CA ALA A 71 -2.83 2.14 -9.15
C ALA A 71 -2.18 2.67 -10.44
N SER A 72 -2.99 3.32 -11.31
CA SER A 72 -2.50 3.93 -12.55
C SER A 72 -1.40 4.97 -12.28
N VAL A 73 -1.61 5.88 -11.32
CA VAL A 73 -0.59 6.90 -10.95
C VAL A 73 0.70 6.22 -10.46
N ILE A 74 0.60 5.20 -9.62
CA ILE A 74 1.78 4.47 -9.11
C ILE A 74 2.57 3.87 -10.28
N TYR A 75 1.93 3.15 -11.19
CA TYR A 75 2.60 2.54 -12.34
C TYR A 75 3.14 3.58 -13.32
N ASN A 76 2.40 4.66 -13.60
CA ASN A 76 2.85 5.73 -14.47
C ASN A 76 4.12 6.41 -13.93
N ARG A 77 4.18 6.71 -12.62
CA ARG A 77 5.38 7.26 -11.99
C ARG A 77 6.56 6.30 -12.04
N ILE A 78 6.34 5.00 -11.80
CA ILE A 78 7.39 3.98 -11.93
C ILE A 78 7.94 3.96 -13.36
N ASN A 79 7.07 3.92 -14.36
CA ASN A 79 7.44 3.88 -15.77
C ASN A 79 8.21 5.14 -16.22
N GLN A 80 7.93 6.28 -15.60
CA GLN A 80 8.64 7.54 -15.85
C GLN A 80 9.84 7.76 -14.93
N ASN A 81 10.23 6.76 -14.13
CA ASN A 81 11.32 6.86 -13.16
C ASN A 81 11.15 8.04 -12.18
N MET A 82 9.91 8.35 -11.82
CA MET A 82 9.57 9.36 -10.82
C MET A 82 9.54 8.75 -9.42
N PRO A 83 9.87 9.50 -8.35
CA PRO A 83 9.65 9.05 -6.97
C PRO A 83 8.14 8.98 -6.71
N LEU A 84 7.69 7.99 -5.93
CA LEU A 84 6.25 7.84 -5.65
C LEU A 84 5.73 8.91 -4.71
N GLN A 85 6.51 9.35 -3.72
CA GLN A 85 6.19 10.42 -2.77
C GLN A 85 4.87 10.19 -2.03
N ILE A 86 4.72 9.01 -1.45
CA ILE A 86 3.52 8.55 -0.78
C ILE A 86 3.71 8.60 0.75
N ASP A 87 2.91 9.40 1.43
CA ASP A 87 2.98 9.63 2.87
C ASP A 87 2.83 8.34 3.70
N ALA A 88 1.94 7.44 3.28
CA ALA A 88 1.71 6.16 3.96
C ALA A 88 2.99 5.32 4.07
N THR A 89 3.89 5.40 3.10
CA THR A 89 5.19 4.71 3.12
C THR A 89 6.16 5.30 4.13
N VAL A 90 6.12 6.62 4.32
CA VAL A 90 6.90 7.34 5.33
C VAL A 90 6.38 7.03 6.74
N ILE A 91 5.06 7.04 6.93
CA ILE A 91 4.42 6.65 8.20
C ILE A 91 4.84 5.22 8.58
N TYR A 92 4.79 4.29 7.63
CA TYR A 92 5.22 2.91 7.85
C TYR A 92 6.70 2.83 8.24
N ALA A 93 7.56 3.59 7.57
CA ALA A 93 9.00 3.65 7.85
C ALA A 93 9.31 4.11 9.28
N HIS A 94 8.52 5.01 9.85
CA HIS A 94 8.64 5.47 11.24
C HIS A 94 8.19 4.43 12.27
N GLY A 95 7.32 3.47 11.90
CA GLY A 95 6.83 2.42 12.79
C GLY A 95 5.86 2.89 13.87
N TYR A 96 5.38 4.13 13.80
CA TYR A 96 4.35 4.70 14.70
C TYR A 96 3.40 5.61 13.95
N TYR A 97 2.25 5.90 14.57
CA TYR A 97 1.22 6.74 13.98
C TYR A 97 1.70 8.20 13.86
N ILE A 98 1.53 8.77 12.68
CA ILE A 98 1.79 10.18 12.38
C ILE A 98 0.50 10.74 11.79
N GLU A 99 -0.12 11.69 12.50
CA GLU A 99 -1.38 12.31 12.08
C GLU A 99 -1.21 13.12 10.78
N SER A 100 -0.10 13.86 10.66
CA SER A 100 0.24 14.67 9.48
C SER A 100 1.74 14.59 9.19
N VAL A 101 2.09 14.12 8.00
CA VAL A 101 3.48 14.06 7.55
C VAL A 101 3.97 15.48 7.29
N ARG A 102 5.12 15.83 7.89
CA ARG A 102 5.80 17.12 7.75
C ARG A 102 7.21 16.89 7.20
N ASN A 103 7.86 17.95 6.69
CA ASN A 103 9.20 17.87 6.10
C ASN A 103 10.22 17.11 6.97
N ARG A 104 10.18 17.28 8.30
CA ARG A 104 11.05 16.55 9.23
C ARG A 104 10.88 15.03 9.16
N HIS A 105 9.68 14.53 8.81
CA HIS A 105 9.42 13.10 8.70
C HIS A 105 9.93 12.52 7.38
N LEU A 106 10.01 13.35 6.31
CA LEU A 106 10.47 12.93 4.99
C LEU A 106 11.99 12.61 4.94
N ALA A 107 12.74 13.01 5.97
CA ALA A 107 14.19 12.77 6.03
C ALA A 107 14.56 11.38 6.59
N ILE A 108 13.59 10.52 6.94
CA ILE A 108 13.90 9.19 7.49
C ILE A 108 14.63 8.33 6.46
N GLU A 109 15.83 7.86 6.81
CA GLU A 109 16.62 6.92 6.02
C GLU A 109 16.03 5.52 6.13
N SER A 110 15.18 5.16 5.17
CA SER A 110 14.51 3.85 5.13
C SER A 110 14.19 3.48 3.68
N LYS A 111 14.40 2.22 3.31
CA LYS A 111 13.99 1.67 2.00
C LYS A 111 12.48 1.68 1.76
N TYR A 112 11.69 2.02 2.76
CA TYR A 112 10.25 2.30 2.63
C TYR A 112 9.97 3.75 2.25
N ASN A 113 10.92 4.68 2.40
CA ASN A 113 10.69 6.09 2.11
C ASN A 113 10.71 6.39 0.61
N THR A 114 9.53 6.47 0.00
CA THR A 114 9.35 6.73 -1.43
C THR A 114 9.54 8.19 -1.84
N TYR A 115 9.92 9.08 -0.92
CA TYR A 115 10.42 10.43 -1.22
C TYR A 115 11.92 10.42 -1.52
N LEU A 116 12.69 9.56 -0.81
CA LEU A 116 14.14 9.47 -0.99
C LEU A 116 14.53 8.44 -2.05
N TYR A 117 13.79 7.32 -2.14
CA TYR A 117 14.10 6.23 -3.04
C TYR A 117 13.02 6.08 -4.09
N LYS A 118 13.43 6.00 -5.35
CA LYS A 118 12.54 5.77 -6.49
C LYS A 118 12.09 4.30 -6.56
N GLY A 119 10.94 4.10 -7.19
CA GLY A 119 10.33 2.78 -7.33
C GLY A 119 9.48 2.39 -6.12
N LEU A 120 9.14 1.10 -6.05
CA LEU A 120 8.37 0.55 -4.93
C LEU A 120 9.22 0.47 -3.66
N PRO A 121 8.61 0.59 -2.48
CA PRO A 121 9.30 0.29 -1.23
C PRO A 121 9.73 -1.19 -1.20
N VAL A 122 10.64 -1.52 -0.29
CA VAL A 122 11.25 -2.86 -0.18
C VAL A 122 10.26 -3.98 0.12
N GLY A 123 9.03 -3.67 0.49
CA GLY A 123 7.96 -4.63 0.74
C GLY A 123 6.63 -3.95 1.04
N PRO A 124 5.55 -4.72 1.22
CA PRO A 124 4.22 -4.19 1.54
C PRO A 124 4.20 -3.42 2.86
N ILE A 125 3.36 -2.38 2.93
CA ILE A 125 3.17 -1.54 4.13
C ILE A 125 1.91 -1.90 4.94
N CYS A 126 1.11 -2.82 4.45
CA CYS A 126 -0.01 -3.45 5.17
C CYS A 126 -0.43 -4.74 4.47
N ASN A 127 -1.41 -5.42 5.06
CA ASN A 127 -2.09 -6.55 4.42
C ASN A 127 -3.27 -6.00 3.61
N PRO A 128 -3.22 -6.01 2.24
CA PRO A 128 -4.25 -5.38 1.42
C PRO A 128 -5.52 -6.23 1.31
N GLY A 129 -6.66 -5.56 1.17
CA GLY A 129 -7.94 -6.18 0.86
C GLY A 129 -8.07 -6.58 -0.62
N ILE A 130 -9.12 -7.33 -0.93
CA ILE A 130 -9.36 -7.88 -2.28
C ILE A 130 -9.51 -6.78 -3.34
N GLU A 131 -10.14 -5.66 -3.03
CA GLU A 131 -10.36 -4.58 -4.00
C GLU A 131 -9.06 -3.85 -4.34
N SER A 132 -8.14 -3.70 -3.39
CA SER A 132 -6.80 -3.17 -3.65
C SER A 132 -5.93 -4.13 -4.48
N LEU A 133 -6.04 -5.45 -4.24
CA LEU A 133 -5.38 -6.47 -5.06
C LEU A 133 -5.90 -6.46 -6.50
N LYS A 134 -7.22 -6.37 -6.69
CA LYS A 134 -7.84 -6.23 -8.02
C LYS A 134 -7.37 -4.98 -8.75
N ALA A 135 -7.31 -3.83 -8.05
CA ALA A 135 -6.87 -2.57 -8.63
C ALA A 135 -5.38 -2.60 -9.01
N ALA A 136 -4.53 -3.21 -8.20
CA ALA A 136 -3.11 -3.39 -8.51
C ALA A 136 -2.89 -4.31 -9.73
N LEU A 137 -3.76 -5.33 -9.91
CA LEU A 137 -3.71 -6.24 -11.05
C LEU A 137 -4.26 -5.60 -12.32
N ASN A 138 -5.31 -4.77 -12.20
CA ASN A 138 -6.02 -4.13 -13.31
C ASN A 138 -6.11 -2.62 -13.08
N PRO A 139 -4.99 -1.89 -13.22
CA PRO A 139 -4.99 -0.43 -13.08
C PRO A 139 -5.84 0.23 -14.16
N ALA A 140 -6.40 1.40 -13.86
CA ALA A 140 -7.06 2.20 -14.89
C ALA A 140 -6.05 2.63 -15.96
N SER A 141 -6.50 2.68 -17.22
CA SER A 141 -5.67 3.16 -18.32
C SER A 141 -5.75 4.68 -18.39
N THR A 142 -4.85 5.38 -17.69
CA THR A 142 -4.75 6.84 -17.67
C THR A 142 -3.30 7.29 -17.80
N ASP A 143 -3.11 8.57 -18.02
CA ASP A 143 -1.80 9.24 -18.02
C ASP A 143 -1.55 10.05 -16.72
N TYR A 144 -2.40 9.90 -15.71
CA TYR A 144 -2.30 10.63 -14.45
C TYR A 144 -0.98 10.38 -13.72
N LEU A 145 -0.43 11.45 -13.15
CA LEU A 145 0.83 11.44 -12.40
C LEU A 145 0.68 12.00 -10.98
N PHE A 146 -0.39 12.75 -10.72
CA PHE A 146 -0.64 13.42 -9.45
C PHE A 146 -2.05 13.16 -8.97
N TYR A 147 -2.21 13.03 -7.68
CA TYR A 147 -3.51 13.02 -7.02
C TYR A 147 -3.44 13.68 -5.65
N LEU A 148 -4.55 14.18 -5.17
CA LEU A 148 -4.74 14.66 -3.80
C LEU A 148 -6.19 14.46 -3.41
N LEU A 149 -6.43 14.32 -2.10
CA LEU A 149 -7.79 14.19 -1.57
C LEU A 149 -8.56 15.50 -1.79
N ALA A 150 -9.69 15.42 -2.50
CA ALA A 150 -10.52 16.57 -2.84
C ALA A 150 -11.98 16.29 -2.49
N GLY A 151 -12.52 17.00 -1.49
CA GLY A 151 -13.89 16.83 -1.05
C GLY A 151 -14.14 15.56 -0.22
N GLU A 152 -15.38 15.08 -0.20
CA GLU A 152 -15.87 14.02 0.71
C GLU A 152 -15.32 12.61 0.38
N ASN A 153 -14.03 12.38 0.60
CA ASN A 153 -13.33 11.09 0.40
C ASN A 153 -12.94 10.72 -1.04
N LYS A 154 -13.08 11.59 -2.03
CA LYS A 154 -12.61 11.35 -3.40
C LYS A 154 -11.33 12.10 -3.71
N HIS A 155 -10.49 11.50 -4.56
CA HIS A 155 -9.30 12.15 -5.01
C HIS A 155 -9.55 12.90 -6.32
N TYR A 156 -8.83 14.02 -6.48
CA TYR A 156 -8.62 14.68 -7.76
C TYR A 156 -7.37 14.11 -8.42
N PHE A 157 -7.43 13.80 -9.70
CA PHE A 157 -6.34 13.21 -10.47
C PHE A 157 -5.99 14.11 -11.65
N THR A 158 -4.70 14.24 -11.97
CA THR A 158 -4.20 15.01 -13.11
C THR A 158 -2.83 14.50 -13.55
N ASN A 159 -2.48 14.75 -14.80
CA ASN A 159 -1.12 14.57 -15.34
C ASN A 159 -0.32 15.89 -15.36
N ASN A 160 -0.96 17.03 -15.06
CA ASN A 160 -0.37 18.36 -15.10
C ASN A 160 -0.01 18.84 -13.69
N TYR A 161 1.27 19.17 -13.47
CA TYR A 161 1.74 19.64 -12.17
C TYR A 161 1.18 21.01 -11.76
N ASN A 162 0.96 21.93 -12.73
CA ASN A 162 0.39 23.23 -12.42
C ASN A 162 -1.08 23.10 -11.98
N ASP A 163 -1.85 22.22 -12.61
CA ASP A 163 -3.24 21.94 -12.21
C ASP A 163 -3.29 21.30 -10.82
N PHE A 164 -2.32 20.41 -10.51
CA PHE A 164 -2.16 19.84 -9.18
C PHE A 164 -1.90 20.93 -8.13
N LEU A 165 -0.95 21.85 -8.39
CA LEU A 165 -0.63 22.95 -7.46
C LEU A 165 -1.82 23.89 -7.25
N LYS A 166 -2.52 24.26 -8.33
CA LYS A 166 -3.72 25.07 -8.27
C LYS A 166 -4.80 24.41 -7.41
N LYS A 167 -5.03 23.10 -7.63
CA LYS A 167 -6.02 22.34 -6.85
C LYS A 167 -5.64 22.24 -5.38
N LYS A 168 -4.36 22.06 -5.10
CA LYS A 168 -3.80 22.04 -3.75
C LYS A 168 -4.06 23.37 -3.02
N GLU A 169 -3.82 24.50 -3.68
CA GLU A 169 -4.08 25.83 -3.14
C GLU A 169 -5.57 26.08 -2.90
N GLU A 170 -6.45 25.70 -3.85
CA GLU A 170 -7.91 25.80 -3.72
C GLU A 170 -8.44 25.03 -2.49
N LEU A 171 -7.79 23.94 -2.12
CA LEU A 171 -8.18 23.09 -0.98
C LEU A 171 -7.49 23.47 0.34
N GLY A 172 -6.57 24.45 0.33
CA GLY A 172 -5.89 24.95 1.53
C GLY A 172 -4.77 24.04 2.07
N TYR A 173 -4.13 23.25 1.19
CA TYR A 173 -2.97 22.44 1.54
C TYR A 173 -1.66 23.22 1.52
#